data_7d0d12ceaa414c4bb56c67722f3ca447
#
_entry.id   7d0d12ceaa414c4bb56c67722f3ca447
#
_cell.length_a   1.000
_cell.length_b   1.000
_cell.length_c   1.000
_cell.angle_alpha   90.00
_cell.angle_beta   90.00
_cell.angle_gamma   90.00
#
_symmetry.space_group_name_H-M   'P 1'
#
loop_
_entity.id
_entity.type
_entity.pdbx_description
1 polymer ?
#
loop_
_entity_poly.entity_id
_entity_poly.type
_entity_poly.pdbx_seq_one_letter_code
_entity_poly.pdbx_strand_id
1 'polypeptide(L)'
;MDTKDIQKAHGHWILAKMGKRVLRPGGKELTKKLIDSLAFNASDDVVEFAPGMGFTASLTLAHKLHSYVGIDADEDIVRMLSKKLQSAQASFNLGNASQTNLKSASKDKVYGEAMLTMHADHRKSEIIREAHRILKKGGWYAIHELGLTNVD
;
A
#
# COMPACT_ATOMS: atom_id res chain seq x y z
N MET A 1 7.50 -4.44 23.93
CA MET A 1 7.22 -3.03 23.63
C MET A 1 6.49 -2.41 24.81
N ASP A 2 7.06 -1.40 25.42
CA ASP A 2 6.42 -0.80 26.58
C ASP A 2 5.27 0.14 26.15
N THR A 3 4.45 0.58 27.13
CA THR A 3 3.29 1.42 26.88
C THR A 3 3.66 2.76 26.24
N LYS A 4 4.86 3.27 26.55
CA LYS A 4 5.35 4.53 25.95
C LYS A 4 5.72 4.37 24.49
N ASP A 5 6.25 3.23 24.11
CA ASP A 5 6.58 2.94 22.72
C ASP A 5 5.31 2.77 21.89
N ILE A 6 4.28 2.19 22.47
CA ILE A 6 2.96 2.09 21.81
C ILE A 6 2.37 3.48 21.60
N GLN A 7 2.46 4.36 22.60
CA GLN A 7 1.96 5.73 22.46
C GLN A 7 2.78 6.56 21.47
N LYS A 8 4.10 6.38 21.46
CA LYS A 8 5.00 7.07 20.52
C LYS A 8 4.93 6.53 19.10
N ALA A 9 4.66 5.26 18.95
CA ALA A 9 4.49 4.63 17.64
C ALA A 9 3.23 5.11 16.94
N HIS A 10 2.40 5.86 17.64
CA HIS A 10 1.16 6.47 17.15
C HIS A 10 0.10 5.45 16.76
N GLY A 11 -1.10 5.95 16.58
CA GLY A 11 -2.21 5.17 16.05
C GLY A 11 -1.82 4.37 14.81
N HIS A 12 -0.95 4.93 13.97
CA HIS A 12 -0.46 4.28 12.76
C HIS A 12 0.17 2.90 13.04
N TRP A 13 1.06 2.81 14.02
CA TRP A 13 1.72 1.55 14.36
C TRP A 13 0.77 0.56 15.03
N ILE A 14 -0.08 1.08 15.92
CA ILE A 14 -1.13 0.29 16.57
C ILE A 14 -2.08 -0.25 15.50
N LEU A 15 -2.48 0.59 14.55
CA LEU A 15 -3.32 0.22 13.45
C LEU A 15 -2.68 -0.84 12.57
N ALA A 16 -1.40 -0.72 12.27
CA ALA A 16 -0.66 -1.74 11.53
C ALA A 16 -0.57 -3.05 12.31
N LYS A 17 -0.42 -2.98 13.63
CA LYS A 17 -0.28 -4.13 14.52
C LYS A 17 -1.60 -4.81 14.86
N MET A 18 -2.66 -4.05 15.07
CA MET A 18 -4.03 -4.57 15.18
C MET A 18 -4.55 -5.03 13.84
N GLY A 19 -3.85 -4.64 12.87
CA GLY A 19 -3.93 -5.14 11.54
C GLY A 19 -4.93 -4.46 10.69
N LYS A 20 -4.62 -4.49 9.46
CA LYS A 20 -5.59 -4.33 8.41
C LYS A 20 -6.83 -5.21 8.65
N ARG A 21 -6.75 -6.12 9.62
CA ARG A 21 -7.88 -6.93 10.10
C ARG A 21 -9.04 -6.10 10.65
N VAL A 22 -8.74 -5.06 11.43
CA VAL A 22 -9.76 -4.28 12.14
C VAL A 22 -10.19 -3.07 11.34
N LEU A 23 -9.26 -2.46 10.61
CA LEU A 23 -9.48 -1.18 9.93
C LEU A 23 -9.66 -1.30 8.43
N ARG A 24 -9.37 -2.45 7.86
CA ARG A 24 -9.57 -2.68 6.44
C ARG A 24 -11.06 -2.79 6.15
N PRO A 25 -11.63 -1.84 5.38
CA PRO A 25 -13.05 -1.87 5.06
C PRO A 25 -13.40 -3.14 4.29
N GLY A 26 -14.43 -3.87 4.75
CA GLY A 26 -14.87 -5.11 4.11
C GLY A 26 -13.93 -6.30 4.25
N GLY A 27 -12.84 -6.18 5.02
CA GLY A 27 -11.95 -7.27 5.37
C GLY A 27 -11.31 -7.99 4.19
N LYS A 28 -11.10 -9.29 4.34
CA LYS A 28 -10.45 -10.15 3.34
C LYS A 28 -11.14 -10.17 1.98
N GLU A 29 -12.46 -10.14 1.98
CA GLU A 29 -13.26 -10.26 0.76
C GLU A 29 -13.04 -9.09 -0.19
N LEU A 30 -13.07 -7.87 0.35
CA LEU A 30 -12.82 -6.67 -0.45
C LEU A 30 -11.37 -6.58 -0.90
N THR A 31 -10.42 -7.05 -0.10
CA THR A 31 -9.02 -7.15 -0.52
C THR A 31 -8.86 -8.09 -1.70
N LYS A 32 -9.53 -9.24 -1.67
CA LYS A 32 -9.54 -10.17 -2.80
C LYS A 32 -10.14 -9.53 -4.04
N LYS A 33 -11.24 -8.82 -3.90
CA LYS A 33 -11.88 -8.09 -5.01
C LYS A 33 -10.94 -7.04 -5.59
N LEU A 34 -10.22 -6.32 -4.74
CA LEU A 34 -9.21 -5.35 -5.18
C LEU A 34 -8.15 -6.02 -6.04
N ILE A 35 -7.57 -7.10 -5.56
CA ILE A 35 -6.53 -7.85 -6.25
C ILE A 35 -7.06 -8.44 -7.55
N ASP A 36 -8.25 -9.05 -7.52
CA ASP A 36 -8.88 -9.61 -8.72
C ASP A 36 -9.15 -8.52 -9.77
N SER A 37 -9.59 -7.35 -9.33
CA SER A 37 -9.85 -6.20 -10.21
C SER A 37 -8.59 -5.68 -10.88
N LEU A 38 -7.45 -5.76 -10.19
CA LEU A 38 -6.17 -5.34 -10.75
C LEU A 38 -5.65 -6.32 -11.80
N ALA A 39 -6.14 -7.55 -11.80
CA ALA A 39 -5.84 -8.57 -12.81
C ALA A 39 -4.33 -8.67 -13.11
N PHE A 40 -3.53 -8.89 -12.07
CA PHE A 40 -2.06 -8.95 -12.19
C PHE A 40 -1.62 -9.99 -13.22
N ASN A 41 -0.60 -9.64 -14.01
CA ASN A 41 0.01 -10.56 -14.94
C ASN A 41 1.55 -10.51 -14.83
N ALA A 42 2.21 -11.45 -15.48
CA ALA A 42 3.65 -11.66 -15.35
C ALA A 42 4.51 -10.50 -15.87
N SER A 43 3.94 -9.61 -16.67
CA SER A 43 4.65 -8.45 -17.20
C SER A 43 4.42 -7.18 -16.39
N ASP A 44 3.59 -7.23 -15.35
CA ASP A 44 3.24 -6.04 -14.58
C ASP A 44 4.35 -5.57 -13.65
N ASP A 45 4.61 -4.29 -13.67
CA ASP A 45 5.36 -3.57 -12.66
C ASP A 45 4.38 -2.92 -11.70
N VAL A 46 4.39 -3.35 -10.44
CA VAL A 46 3.36 -3.05 -9.45
C VAL A 46 3.95 -2.27 -8.28
N VAL A 47 3.19 -1.28 -7.78
CA VAL A 47 3.55 -0.52 -6.58
C VAL A 47 2.40 -0.61 -5.58
N GLU A 48 2.72 -0.92 -4.34
CA GLU A 48 1.79 -0.83 -3.21
C GLU A 48 2.20 0.31 -2.28
N PHE A 49 1.26 1.20 -2.01
CA PHE A 49 1.46 2.26 -1.03
C PHE A 49 1.06 1.75 0.37
N ALA A 50 1.92 1.97 1.34
CA ALA A 50 1.70 1.64 2.74
C ALA A 50 1.27 0.17 2.96
N PRO A 51 2.12 -0.80 2.61
CA PRO A 51 1.79 -2.22 2.75
C PRO A 51 1.57 -2.69 4.20
N GLY A 52 2.01 -1.93 5.19
CA GLY A 52 1.78 -2.22 6.60
C GLY A 52 2.34 -3.59 7.01
N MET A 53 1.50 -4.45 7.59
CA MET A 53 1.96 -5.78 8.05
C MET A 53 2.15 -6.78 6.91
N GLY A 54 1.87 -6.39 5.66
CA GLY A 54 2.19 -7.20 4.50
C GLY A 54 1.16 -8.25 4.14
N PHE A 55 -0.03 -8.20 4.73
CA PHE A 55 -1.08 -9.18 4.41
C PHE A 55 -1.45 -9.13 2.93
N THR A 56 -1.76 -7.93 2.42
CA THR A 56 -2.11 -7.76 1.02
C THR A 56 -0.90 -7.95 0.11
N ALA A 57 0.27 -7.49 0.54
CA ALA A 57 1.53 -7.71 -0.18
C ALA A 57 1.77 -9.21 -0.42
N SER A 58 1.53 -10.05 0.58
CA SER A 58 1.72 -11.51 0.43
C SER A 58 0.77 -12.10 -0.60
N LEU A 59 -0.47 -11.62 -0.67
CA LEU A 59 -1.44 -12.06 -1.68
C LEU A 59 -1.00 -11.60 -3.08
N THR A 60 -0.54 -10.37 -3.20
CA THR A 60 -0.04 -9.83 -4.47
C THR A 60 1.17 -10.62 -4.95
N LEU A 61 2.11 -10.90 -4.05
CA LEU A 61 3.34 -11.62 -4.38
C LEU A 61 3.12 -13.12 -4.64
N ALA A 62 1.93 -13.65 -4.37
CA ALA A 62 1.55 -14.99 -4.80
C ALA A 62 1.30 -15.05 -6.30
N HIS A 63 1.07 -13.91 -6.94
CA HIS A 63 0.97 -13.81 -8.40
C HIS A 63 2.36 -13.68 -9.03
N LYS A 64 2.49 -14.13 -10.26
CA LYS A 64 3.69 -13.86 -11.05
C LYS A 64 3.63 -12.42 -11.54
N LEU A 65 4.65 -11.63 -11.18
CA LEU A 65 4.77 -10.23 -11.55
C LEU A 65 6.16 -10.00 -12.15
N HIS A 66 6.29 -8.96 -12.95
CA HIS A 66 7.61 -8.52 -13.40
C HIS A 66 8.38 -7.88 -12.24
N SER A 67 7.73 -6.97 -11.52
CA SER A 67 8.31 -6.36 -10.32
C SER A 67 7.22 -5.90 -9.35
N TYR A 68 7.59 -5.80 -8.08
CA TYR A 68 6.77 -5.24 -7.02
C TYR A 68 7.62 -4.32 -6.16
N VAL A 69 7.09 -3.14 -5.86
CA VAL A 69 7.71 -2.19 -4.92
C VAL A 69 6.67 -1.79 -3.89
N GLY A 70 6.95 -2.06 -2.62
CA GLY A 70 6.17 -1.55 -1.50
C GLY A 70 6.81 -0.28 -0.96
N ILE A 71 6.05 0.79 -0.83
CA ILE A 71 6.52 2.07 -0.28
C ILE A 71 5.85 2.28 1.07
N ASP A 72 6.64 2.37 2.13
CA ASP A 72 6.13 2.64 3.47
C ASP A 72 6.99 3.72 4.13
N ALA A 73 6.34 4.56 4.91
CA ALA A 73 7.01 5.64 5.64
C ALA A 73 7.64 5.17 6.95
N ASP A 74 7.32 3.96 7.38
CA ASP A 74 7.81 3.37 8.63
C ASP A 74 9.00 2.45 8.35
N GLU A 75 10.17 2.83 8.87
CA GLU A 75 11.42 2.08 8.69
C GLU A 75 11.32 0.65 9.24
N ASP A 76 10.65 0.46 10.36
CA ASP A 76 10.50 -0.86 10.99
C ASP A 76 9.63 -1.77 10.12
N ILE A 77 8.59 -1.23 9.52
CA ILE A 77 7.75 -1.93 8.55
C ILE A 77 8.59 -2.38 7.34
N VAL A 78 9.35 -1.45 6.76
CA VAL A 78 10.21 -1.75 5.60
C VAL A 78 11.19 -2.87 5.92
N ARG A 79 11.82 -2.78 7.08
CA ARG A 79 12.80 -3.78 7.53
C ARG A 79 12.14 -5.16 7.74
N MET A 80 10.98 -5.17 8.39
CA MET A 80 10.23 -6.41 8.65
C MET A 80 9.78 -7.07 7.34
N LEU A 81 9.18 -6.29 6.44
CA LEU A 81 8.68 -6.82 5.17
C LEU A 81 9.81 -7.29 4.24
N SER A 82 10.94 -6.59 4.24
CA SER A 82 12.11 -6.99 3.44
C SER A 82 12.61 -8.36 3.83
N LYS A 83 12.46 -8.74 5.10
CA LYS A 83 12.83 -10.08 5.59
C LYS A 83 11.71 -11.09 5.38
N LYS A 84 10.49 -10.73 5.76
CA LYS A 84 9.33 -11.64 5.76
C LYS A 84 8.88 -12.03 4.36
N LEU A 85 8.94 -11.09 3.42
CA LEU A 85 8.45 -11.27 2.05
C LEU A 85 9.59 -11.16 1.04
N GLN A 86 10.73 -11.72 1.37
CA GLN A 86 11.90 -11.71 0.51
C GLN A 86 11.60 -12.43 -0.80
N SER A 87 11.87 -11.77 -1.93
CA SER A 87 11.60 -12.27 -3.26
C SER A 87 12.50 -11.56 -4.27
N ALA A 88 12.88 -12.27 -5.32
CA ALA A 88 13.73 -11.70 -6.37
C ALA A 88 13.08 -10.52 -7.10
N GLN A 89 11.74 -10.52 -7.22
CA GLN A 89 11.00 -9.47 -7.91
C GLN A 89 10.45 -8.38 -6.98
N ALA A 90 10.60 -8.52 -5.67
CA ALA A 90 10.02 -7.59 -4.70
C ALA A 90 11.07 -6.76 -3.98
N SER A 91 10.76 -5.48 -3.77
CA SER A 91 11.54 -4.61 -2.89
C SER A 91 10.59 -3.78 -2.03
N PHE A 92 11.03 -3.45 -0.81
CA PHE A 92 10.30 -2.59 0.10
C PHE A 92 11.18 -1.39 0.40
N ASN A 93 10.69 -0.19 0.07
CA ASN A 93 11.47 1.04 0.17
C ASN A 93 10.87 1.94 1.24
N LEU A 94 11.75 2.51 2.06
CA LEU A 94 11.38 3.59 2.96
C LEU A 94 11.10 4.82 2.11
N GLY A 95 9.91 5.39 2.24
CA GLY A 95 9.55 6.54 1.44
C GLY A 95 8.13 7.00 1.68
N ASN A 96 7.76 8.00 0.92
CA ASN A 96 6.49 8.68 1.04
C ASN A 96 5.68 8.46 -0.24
N ALA A 97 4.43 8.03 -0.10
CA ALA A 97 3.54 7.82 -1.24
C ALA A 97 3.30 9.09 -2.07
N SER A 98 3.48 10.27 -1.47
CA SER A 98 3.37 11.54 -2.18
C SER A 98 4.63 11.92 -2.97
N GLN A 99 5.74 11.23 -2.71
CA GLN A 99 7.02 11.48 -3.38
C GLN A 99 7.87 10.22 -3.33
N THR A 100 7.59 9.29 -4.22
CA THR A 100 8.19 7.95 -4.18
C THR A 100 9.61 7.88 -4.72
N ASN A 101 10.04 8.87 -5.50
CA ASN A 101 11.29 8.86 -6.26
C ASN A 101 11.35 7.78 -7.36
N LEU A 102 10.23 7.16 -7.67
CA LEU A 102 10.14 6.23 -8.78
C LEU A 102 10.07 6.97 -10.11
N LYS A 103 10.52 6.32 -11.15
CA LYS A 103 10.53 6.90 -12.49
C LYS A 103 9.11 7.15 -12.98
N SER A 104 8.89 8.29 -13.66
CA SER A 104 7.62 8.60 -14.30
C SER A 104 7.27 7.57 -15.36
N ALA A 105 5.98 7.25 -15.50
CA ALA A 105 5.47 6.36 -16.53
C ALA A 105 6.21 5.01 -16.56
N SER A 106 6.46 4.42 -15.39
CA SER A 106 7.23 3.18 -15.28
C SER A 106 6.43 2.02 -14.71
N LYS A 107 5.23 2.26 -14.20
CA LYS A 107 4.45 1.25 -13.50
C LYS A 107 3.13 0.97 -14.23
N ASP A 108 2.69 -0.27 -14.14
CA ASP A 108 1.44 -0.71 -14.76
C ASP A 108 0.28 -0.59 -13.80
N LYS A 109 0.51 -0.89 -12.52
CA LYS A 109 -0.52 -0.91 -11.48
C LYS A 109 0.01 -0.36 -10.17
N VAL A 110 -0.79 0.50 -9.55
CA VAL A 110 -0.53 1.08 -8.24
C VAL A 110 -1.76 0.85 -7.38
N TYR A 111 -1.58 0.50 -6.13
CA TYR A 111 -2.72 0.38 -5.21
C TYR A 111 -2.32 0.71 -3.79
N GLY A 112 -3.32 1.00 -2.98
CA GLY A 112 -3.19 1.19 -1.55
C GLY A 112 -4.48 0.89 -0.84
N GLU A 113 -4.41 0.37 0.38
CA GLU A 113 -5.56 0.04 1.19
C GLU A 113 -5.52 0.80 2.52
N ALA A 114 -6.66 1.43 2.87
CA ALA A 114 -6.88 2.08 4.15
C ALA A 114 -5.73 3.05 4.52
N MET A 115 -5.22 3.77 3.55
CA MET A 115 -4.08 4.67 3.78
C MET A 115 -4.39 6.14 3.48
N LEU A 116 -5.26 6.43 2.49
CA LEU A 116 -5.57 7.81 2.12
C LEU A 116 -6.32 8.54 3.20
N THR A 117 -7.30 7.88 3.83
CA THR A 117 -8.11 8.48 4.90
C THR A 117 -7.29 8.90 6.12
N MET A 118 -6.07 8.42 6.26
CA MET A 118 -5.16 8.77 7.35
C MET A 118 -4.39 10.06 7.08
N HIS A 119 -4.52 10.66 5.90
CA HIS A 119 -3.81 11.86 5.51
C HIS A 119 -4.74 13.06 5.41
N ALA A 120 -4.18 14.26 5.57
CA ALA A 120 -4.89 15.50 5.29
C ALA A 120 -5.20 15.61 3.79
N ASP A 121 -6.23 16.39 3.43
CA ASP A 121 -6.73 16.46 2.06
C ASP A 121 -5.66 16.84 1.04
N HIS A 122 -4.79 17.81 1.36
CA HIS A 122 -3.71 18.19 0.45
C HIS A 122 -2.73 17.05 0.20
N ARG A 123 -2.50 16.22 1.23
CA ARG A 123 -1.62 15.06 1.12
C ARG A 123 -2.25 13.95 0.27
N LYS A 124 -3.57 13.77 0.38
CA LYS A 124 -4.31 12.83 -0.47
C LYS A 124 -4.16 13.20 -1.94
N SER A 125 -4.30 14.49 -2.27
CA SER A 125 -4.13 14.98 -3.63
C SER A 125 -2.71 14.74 -4.16
N GLU A 126 -1.71 14.95 -3.32
CA GLU A 126 -0.31 14.69 -3.68
C GLU A 126 -0.06 13.21 -3.95
N ILE A 127 -0.63 12.32 -3.12
CA ILE A 127 -0.49 10.86 -3.28
C ILE A 127 -1.14 10.40 -4.58
N ILE A 128 -2.35 10.87 -4.87
CA ILE A 128 -3.06 10.52 -6.12
C ILE A 128 -2.28 11.04 -7.33
N ARG A 129 -1.73 12.25 -7.25
CA ARG A 129 -0.91 12.83 -8.30
C ARG A 129 0.38 12.04 -8.52
N GLU A 130 1.00 11.58 -7.45
CA GLU A 130 2.21 10.75 -7.54
C GLU A 130 1.90 9.39 -8.19
N ALA A 131 0.79 8.75 -7.82
CA ALA A 131 0.35 7.52 -8.47
C ALA A 131 0.17 7.72 -9.97
N HIS A 132 -0.48 8.81 -10.36
CA HIS A 132 -0.66 9.15 -11.78
C HIS A 132 0.68 9.37 -12.48
N ARG A 133 1.63 10.04 -11.82
CA ARG A 133 2.95 10.33 -12.39
C ARG A 133 3.73 9.06 -12.72
N ILE A 134 3.73 8.09 -11.80
CA ILE A 134 4.52 6.86 -11.97
C ILE A 134 3.83 5.82 -12.87
N LEU A 135 2.53 5.95 -13.10
CA LEU A 135 1.79 5.03 -13.96
C LEU A 135 2.05 5.32 -15.44
N LYS A 136 2.21 4.26 -16.20
CA LYS A 136 2.19 4.31 -17.66
C LYS A 136 0.80 4.72 -18.13
N LYS A 137 0.70 5.26 -19.34
CA LYS A 137 -0.58 5.47 -20.00
C LYS A 137 -1.35 4.14 -20.05
N GLY A 138 -2.60 4.16 -19.60
CA GLY A 138 -3.43 2.96 -19.51
C GLY A 138 -3.22 2.14 -18.25
N GLY A 139 -2.35 2.60 -17.34
CA GLY A 139 -2.16 1.95 -16.04
C GLY A 139 -3.33 2.21 -15.09
N TRP A 140 -3.38 1.47 -14.01
CA TRP A 140 -4.46 1.51 -13.02
C TRP A 140 -3.97 1.91 -11.64
N TYR A 141 -4.71 2.80 -10.99
CA TYR A 141 -4.58 3.08 -9.56
C TYR A 141 -5.84 2.61 -8.87
N ALA A 142 -5.72 1.60 -8.01
CA ALA A 142 -6.82 1.05 -7.24
C ALA A 142 -6.74 1.49 -5.79
N ILE A 143 -7.88 1.92 -5.26
CA ILE A 143 -7.98 2.44 -3.90
C ILE A 143 -9.04 1.63 -3.14
N HIS A 144 -8.67 1.18 -1.94
CA HIS A 144 -9.57 0.53 -1.02
C HIS A 144 -9.56 1.33 0.29
N GLU A 145 -10.59 2.14 0.50
CA GLU A 145 -10.64 3.10 1.60
C GLU A 145 -11.97 3.03 2.35
N LEU A 146 -11.94 3.59 3.57
CA LEU A 146 -13.14 3.77 4.35
C LEU A 146 -13.92 4.95 3.78
N GLY A 147 -15.17 4.72 3.42
CA GLY A 147 -16.08 5.75 2.97
C GLY A 147 -17.17 6.00 4.00
N LEU A 148 -17.63 7.23 4.09
CA LEU A 148 -18.79 7.59 4.90
C LEU A 148 -20.03 7.50 4.03
N THR A 149 -21.03 6.75 4.51
CA THR A 149 -22.37 6.74 3.93
C THR A 149 -23.34 7.41 4.89
N ASN A 150 -24.32 8.11 4.37
CA ASN A 150 -25.35 8.79 5.16
C ASN A 150 -24.77 9.84 6.12
N VAL A 151 -24.10 10.80 5.55
CA VAL A 151 -23.72 12.01 6.29
C VAL A 151 -24.91 12.98 6.17
N ASP A 152 -25.78 12.92 7.14
CA ASP A 152 -26.84 13.89 7.29
C ASP A 152 -26.34 15.13 8.03
#